data_bd2d73f567ce07ea95460d50d9156959
#
_entry.id   bd2d73f567ce07ea95460d50d9156959
#
_cell.length_a   1.000
_cell.length_b   1.000
_cell.length_c   1.000
_cell.angle_alpha   90.00
_cell.angle_beta   90.00
_cell.angle_gamma   90.00
#
_symmetry.space_group_name_H-M   'P 1'
#
loop_
_entity.id
_entity.type
_entity.pdbx_description
1 polymer ?
#
loop_
_entity_poly.entity_id
_entity_poly.type
_entity_poly.pdbx_seq_one_letter_code
_entity_poly.pdbx_strand_id
1 'polypeptide(L)'
;VLHRSWSAWWGNEGLVHVSRVYMVRHGRAAAGWDTDVDPGLDEVGREQAAATAQRLAQLSRMTLVSSPMKRCQETAGFLANLWDHAAVTVEPLVTEIPSPDGYEIGERIDWLRAAMAGTWAALGSPYTDFRDDVVRYVAQSTVDTVIFSHFIAINAVIGSCLGDDRLVIDSLDNASVTVFETDGAGGLRLIERGNQADTLIR
;
A
#
# COMPACT_ATOMS: atom_id res chain seq x y z
N VAL A 1 15.05 18.52 25.58
CA VAL A 1 14.62 19.43 24.52
C VAL A 1 15.82 19.65 23.62
N LEU A 2 16.00 18.86 22.58
CA LEU A 2 16.99 19.09 21.53
C LEU A 2 16.31 18.79 20.19
N HIS A 3 15.75 19.83 19.58
CA HIS A 3 15.44 19.84 18.15
C HIS A 3 16.77 19.71 17.39
N ARG A 4 17.12 18.50 16.96
CA ARG A 4 18.13 18.32 15.92
C ARG A 4 17.45 18.48 14.58
N SER A 5 17.71 19.60 13.92
CA SER A 5 17.37 19.86 12.53
C SER A 5 18.10 18.84 11.65
N TRP A 6 17.35 18.03 10.93
CA TRP A 6 17.84 16.99 10.00
C TRP A 6 18.08 17.54 8.58
N SER A 7 18.50 18.79 8.46
CA SER A 7 18.77 19.48 7.19
C SER A 7 20.12 19.16 6.54
N ALA A 8 20.84 18.11 6.94
CA ALA A 8 22.25 17.93 6.57
C ALA A 8 22.53 16.78 5.56
N TRP A 9 21.54 16.23 4.87
CA TRP A 9 21.78 15.12 3.91
C TRP A 9 21.58 15.45 2.44
N TRP A 10 21.09 16.64 2.12
CA TRP A 10 20.91 17.08 0.73
C TRP A 10 21.94 18.15 0.42
N GLY A 11 22.95 17.76 -0.36
CA GLY A 11 23.91 18.71 -0.92
C GLY A 11 23.18 19.80 -1.70
N ASN A 12 23.67 20.99 -1.57
CA ASN A 12 23.15 22.28 -2.03
C ASN A 12 23.04 22.35 -3.57
N GLU A 13 21.93 21.79 -4.17
CA GLU A 13 21.55 22.15 -5.55
C GLU A 13 20.05 21.87 -5.77
N GLY A 14 19.22 22.93 -5.67
CA GLY A 14 17.81 22.91 -6.00
C GLY A 14 16.91 22.48 -4.84
N LEU A 15 15.75 23.13 -4.71
CA LEU A 15 14.67 22.66 -3.84
C LEU A 15 14.16 21.31 -4.38
N VAL A 16 14.64 20.20 -3.82
CA VAL A 16 14.06 18.89 -4.12
C VAL A 16 12.62 18.92 -3.61
N HIS A 17 11.67 18.84 -4.51
CA HIS A 17 10.26 18.75 -4.14
C HIS A 17 10.02 17.39 -3.53
N VAL A 18 9.75 17.34 -2.23
CA VAL A 18 9.42 16.11 -1.50
C VAL A 18 7.91 15.96 -1.50
N SER A 19 7.43 14.84 -1.99
CA SER A 19 6.00 14.49 -1.98
C SER A 19 5.71 13.43 -0.93
N ARG A 20 4.51 13.45 -0.36
CA ARG A 20 4.03 12.40 0.55
C ARG A 20 3.13 11.41 -0.16
N VAL A 21 3.39 10.14 0.10
CA VAL A 21 2.55 9.05 -0.38
C VAL A 21 1.95 8.33 0.82
N TYR A 22 0.63 8.34 0.89
CA TYR A 22 -0.18 7.67 1.91
C TYR A 22 -0.68 6.36 1.32
N MET A 23 -0.04 5.23 1.65
CA MET A 23 -0.54 3.93 1.21
C MET A 23 -1.55 3.39 2.22
N VAL A 24 -2.74 3.10 1.73
CA VAL A 24 -3.88 2.61 2.53
C VAL A 24 -4.13 1.16 2.16
N ARG A 25 -4.02 0.24 3.12
CA ARG A 25 -4.54 -1.12 2.92
C ARG A 25 -6.06 -1.07 2.80
N HIS A 26 -6.65 -1.81 1.87
CA HIS A 26 -8.11 -1.89 1.74
C HIS A 26 -8.78 -2.30 3.06
N GLY A 27 -10.04 -1.91 3.27
CA GLY A 27 -10.88 -2.37 4.35
C GLY A 27 -11.11 -3.89 4.29
N ARG A 28 -11.67 -4.50 5.33
CA ARG A 28 -11.89 -5.94 5.37
C ARG A 28 -12.75 -6.39 4.18
N ALA A 29 -12.25 -7.39 3.45
CA ALA A 29 -12.93 -7.97 2.31
C ALA A 29 -14.08 -8.92 2.74
N ALA A 30 -15.14 -9.00 1.93
CA ALA A 30 -16.31 -9.85 2.19
C ALA A 30 -16.02 -11.34 2.05
N ALA A 31 -14.94 -11.70 1.36
CA ALA A 31 -14.52 -13.08 1.15
C ALA A 31 -12.99 -13.20 1.17
N GLY A 32 -12.49 -14.41 1.37
CA GLY A 32 -11.07 -14.73 1.32
C GLY A 32 -10.57 -15.02 -0.09
N TRP A 33 -9.26 -15.14 -0.20
CA TRP A 33 -8.54 -15.48 -1.43
C TRP A 33 -8.88 -16.88 -1.98
N ASP A 34 -9.44 -17.73 -1.12
CA ASP A 34 -9.84 -19.10 -1.40
C ASP A 34 -11.30 -19.23 -1.87
N THR A 35 -12.08 -18.17 -1.81
CA THR A 35 -13.52 -18.21 -2.09
C THR A 35 -13.99 -17.24 -3.15
N ASP A 36 -13.34 -16.11 -3.32
CA ASP A 36 -13.64 -15.11 -4.35
C ASP A 36 -12.36 -14.46 -4.87
N VAL A 37 -12.28 -14.25 -6.17
CA VAL A 37 -11.11 -13.66 -6.83
C VAL A 37 -11.03 -12.16 -6.59
N ASP A 38 -12.18 -11.48 -6.54
CA ASP A 38 -12.26 -10.02 -6.38
C ASP A 38 -13.42 -9.58 -5.49
N PRO A 39 -13.40 -9.94 -4.19
CA PRO A 39 -14.44 -9.56 -3.27
C PRO A 39 -14.42 -8.06 -3.01
N GLY A 40 -15.61 -7.47 -2.83
CA GLY A 40 -15.78 -6.13 -2.27
C GLY A 40 -15.56 -6.09 -0.76
N LEU A 41 -15.89 -4.97 -0.12
CA LEU A 41 -15.84 -4.82 1.33
C LEU A 41 -17.06 -5.48 2.00
N ASP A 42 -16.84 -6.10 3.16
CA ASP A 42 -17.94 -6.41 4.06
C ASP A 42 -18.37 -5.17 4.87
N GLU A 43 -19.31 -5.33 5.80
CA GLU A 43 -19.82 -4.22 6.61
C GLU A 43 -18.73 -3.59 7.49
N VAL A 44 -17.91 -4.41 8.15
CA VAL A 44 -16.78 -3.92 8.96
C VAL A 44 -15.73 -3.24 8.08
N GLY A 45 -15.46 -3.78 6.90
CA GLY A 45 -14.53 -3.15 5.94
C GLY A 45 -15.00 -1.77 5.48
N ARG A 46 -16.31 -1.59 5.30
CA ARG A 46 -16.91 -0.27 4.98
C ARG A 46 -16.78 0.71 6.14
N GLU A 47 -17.00 0.26 7.38
CA GLU A 47 -16.79 1.09 8.58
C GLU A 47 -15.32 1.50 8.73
N GLN A 48 -14.38 0.56 8.54
CA GLN A 48 -12.93 0.84 8.56
C GLN A 48 -12.54 1.86 7.48
N ALA A 49 -13.04 1.67 6.25
CA ALA A 49 -12.79 2.58 5.14
C ALA A 49 -13.34 3.99 5.42
N ALA A 50 -14.56 4.09 5.96
CA ALA A 50 -15.18 5.35 6.32
C ALA A 50 -14.38 6.10 7.40
N ALA A 51 -13.95 5.40 8.46
CA ALA A 51 -13.15 5.99 9.54
C ALA A 51 -11.80 6.51 9.02
N THR A 52 -11.11 5.74 8.17
CA THR A 52 -9.84 6.16 7.57
C THR A 52 -10.03 7.33 6.60
N ALA A 53 -11.11 7.32 5.81
CA ALA A 53 -11.44 8.43 4.92
C ALA A 53 -11.68 9.73 5.69
N GLN A 54 -12.40 9.68 6.83
CA GLN A 54 -12.62 10.85 7.69
C GLN A 54 -11.31 11.43 8.24
N ARG A 55 -10.34 10.59 8.62
CA ARG A 55 -9.01 11.04 9.07
C ARG A 55 -8.24 11.71 7.93
N LEU A 56 -8.18 11.06 6.75
CA LEU A 56 -7.46 11.59 5.60
C LEU A 56 -8.11 12.85 5.03
N ALA A 57 -9.43 13.01 5.15
CA ALA A 57 -10.16 14.20 4.70
C ALA A 57 -9.81 15.46 5.50
N GLN A 58 -9.15 15.36 6.66
CA GLN A 58 -8.63 16.49 7.40
C GLN A 58 -7.33 17.07 6.79
N LEU A 59 -6.70 16.31 5.89
CA LEU A 59 -5.54 16.77 5.13
C LEU A 59 -5.97 17.56 3.89
N SER A 60 -5.02 18.28 3.29
CA SER A 60 -5.24 18.90 1.99
C SER A 60 -5.58 17.83 0.93
N ARG A 61 -6.42 18.21 -0.03
CA ARG A 61 -6.81 17.32 -1.12
C ARG A 61 -5.59 16.88 -1.93
N MET A 62 -5.49 15.59 -2.21
CA MET A 62 -4.38 14.93 -2.89
C MET A 62 -4.87 14.14 -4.10
N THR A 63 -3.96 13.67 -4.94
CA THR A 63 -4.26 12.70 -5.98
C THR A 63 -4.70 11.37 -5.37
N LEU A 64 -5.77 10.76 -5.92
CA LEU A 64 -6.24 9.45 -5.49
C LEU A 64 -5.90 8.39 -6.54
N VAL A 65 -5.27 7.33 -6.08
CA VAL A 65 -4.92 6.15 -6.87
C VAL A 65 -5.47 4.90 -6.20
N SER A 66 -5.95 3.95 -6.97
CA SER A 66 -6.45 2.68 -6.44
C SER A 66 -5.97 1.50 -7.29
N SER A 67 -5.63 0.41 -6.62
CA SER A 67 -5.58 -0.90 -7.25
C SER A 67 -6.87 -1.19 -8.03
N PRO A 68 -6.84 -1.98 -9.12
CA PRO A 68 -8.03 -2.37 -9.86
C PRO A 68 -8.99 -3.28 -9.06
N MET A 69 -8.52 -3.85 -7.93
CA MET A 69 -9.34 -4.75 -7.11
C MET A 69 -10.50 -4.00 -6.45
N LYS A 70 -11.69 -4.59 -6.49
CA LYS A 70 -12.95 -3.99 -6.02
C LYS A 70 -12.87 -3.45 -4.59
N ARG A 71 -12.28 -4.22 -3.66
CA ARG A 71 -12.11 -3.81 -2.27
C ARG A 71 -11.27 -2.52 -2.10
N CYS A 72 -10.27 -2.30 -2.97
CA CYS A 72 -9.48 -1.06 -2.97
C CYS A 72 -10.28 0.11 -3.54
N GLN A 73 -10.98 -0.10 -4.66
CA GLN A 73 -11.82 0.93 -5.26
C GLN A 73 -12.96 1.35 -4.33
N GLU A 74 -13.60 0.39 -3.64
CA GLU A 74 -14.63 0.69 -2.63
C GLU A 74 -14.03 1.48 -1.46
N THR A 75 -12.83 1.10 -0.95
CA THR A 75 -12.13 1.85 0.10
C THR A 75 -11.83 3.28 -0.34
N ALA A 76 -11.32 3.46 -1.57
CA ALA A 76 -11.01 4.77 -2.15
C ALA A 76 -12.27 5.64 -2.31
N GLY A 77 -13.40 5.04 -2.65
CA GLY A 77 -14.68 5.71 -2.84
C GLY A 77 -15.15 6.51 -1.62
N PHE A 78 -14.87 6.03 -0.40
CA PHE A 78 -15.20 6.76 0.83
C PHE A 78 -14.46 8.10 0.91
N LEU A 79 -13.17 8.14 0.61
CA LEU A 79 -12.41 9.39 0.60
C LEU A 79 -12.76 10.28 -0.59
N ALA A 80 -12.92 9.68 -1.77
CA ALA A 80 -13.32 10.40 -2.97
C ALA A 80 -14.63 11.16 -2.77
N ASN A 81 -15.62 10.54 -2.11
CA ASN A 81 -16.90 11.18 -1.79
C ASN A 81 -16.74 12.38 -0.82
N LEU A 82 -15.85 12.29 0.17
CA LEU A 82 -15.57 13.40 1.10
C LEU A 82 -14.81 14.54 0.42
N TRP A 83 -14.16 14.28 -0.70
CA TRP A 83 -13.48 15.27 -1.54
C TRP A 83 -14.27 15.63 -2.81
N ASP A 84 -15.58 15.81 -2.68
CA ASP A 84 -16.49 16.24 -3.77
C ASP A 84 -16.41 15.35 -5.02
N HIS A 85 -16.48 14.03 -4.81
CA HIS A 85 -16.37 13.03 -5.88
C HIS A 85 -15.04 13.14 -6.66
N ALA A 86 -13.92 13.29 -5.94
CA ALA A 86 -12.60 13.33 -6.55
C ALA A 86 -12.38 12.11 -7.46
N ALA A 87 -11.77 12.34 -8.61
CA ALA A 87 -11.43 11.25 -9.51
C ALA A 87 -10.39 10.31 -8.87
N VAL A 88 -10.63 9.01 -8.97
CA VAL A 88 -9.71 7.94 -8.54
C VAL A 88 -9.11 7.31 -9.78
N THR A 89 -7.79 7.40 -9.93
CA THR A 89 -7.07 6.73 -11.02
C THR A 89 -6.87 5.26 -10.66
N VAL A 90 -7.24 4.36 -11.54
CA VAL A 90 -6.97 2.92 -11.36
C VAL A 90 -5.60 2.59 -11.90
N GLU A 91 -4.73 2.00 -11.05
CA GLU A 91 -3.34 1.68 -11.36
C GLU A 91 -3.03 0.20 -11.08
N PRO A 92 -2.78 -0.61 -12.11
CA PRO A 92 -2.47 -2.04 -11.95
C PRO A 92 -1.17 -2.31 -11.18
N LEU A 93 -0.19 -1.42 -11.20
CA LEU A 93 1.09 -1.61 -10.51
C LEU A 93 0.96 -1.63 -8.98
N VAL A 94 -0.13 -1.11 -8.42
CA VAL A 94 -0.37 -1.13 -6.96
C VAL A 94 -1.33 -2.23 -6.53
N THR A 95 -1.46 -3.29 -7.33
CA THR A 95 -2.27 -4.48 -7.02
C THR A 95 -1.63 -5.36 -5.94
N GLU A 96 -2.26 -6.48 -5.58
CA GLU A 96 -1.69 -7.46 -4.65
C GLU A 96 -0.77 -8.43 -5.41
N ILE A 97 0.15 -9.07 -4.68
CA ILE A 97 1.05 -10.09 -5.24
C ILE A 97 0.27 -11.10 -6.08
N PRO A 98 0.69 -11.39 -7.32
CA PRO A 98 -0.01 -12.32 -8.17
C PRO A 98 0.07 -13.75 -7.61
N SER A 99 -1.00 -14.52 -7.75
CA SER A 99 -0.97 -15.95 -7.50
C SER A 99 -0.13 -16.66 -8.57
N PRO A 100 0.55 -17.77 -8.25
CA PRO A 100 1.24 -18.55 -9.25
C PRO A 100 0.27 -19.10 -10.30
N ASP A 101 0.75 -19.25 -11.53
CA ASP A 101 -0.02 -19.89 -12.58
C ASP A 101 -0.36 -21.36 -12.24
N GLY A 102 -1.56 -21.79 -12.59
CA GLY A 102 -2.00 -23.16 -12.40
C GLY A 102 -2.49 -23.54 -11.01
N TYR A 103 -2.49 -22.60 -10.05
CA TYR A 103 -3.07 -22.84 -8.71
C TYR A 103 -4.58 -22.67 -8.75
N GLU A 104 -5.27 -23.69 -8.23
CA GLU A 104 -6.72 -23.60 -7.98
C GLU A 104 -6.99 -22.57 -6.86
N ILE A 105 -8.20 -22.02 -6.83
CA ILE A 105 -8.56 -20.94 -5.91
C ILE A 105 -8.30 -21.31 -4.44
N GLY A 106 -8.57 -22.55 -4.03
CA GLY A 106 -8.33 -23.03 -2.67
C GLY A 106 -6.85 -23.23 -2.30
N GLU A 107 -5.96 -23.37 -3.28
CA GLU A 107 -4.52 -23.56 -3.05
C GLU A 107 -3.77 -22.23 -2.88
N ARG A 108 -4.38 -21.13 -3.33
CA ARG A 108 -3.75 -19.80 -3.31
C ARG A 108 -3.42 -19.31 -1.91
N ILE A 109 -4.29 -19.62 -0.95
CA ILE A 109 -4.10 -19.17 0.44
C ILE A 109 -2.90 -19.87 1.11
N ASP A 110 -2.71 -21.17 0.83
CA ASP A 110 -1.60 -21.93 1.41
C ASP A 110 -0.27 -21.49 0.78
N TRP A 111 -0.26 -21.26 -0.53
CA TRP A 111 0.88 -20.66 -1.20
C TRP A 111 1.22 -19.29 -0.60
N LEU A 112 0.22 -18.40 -0.44
CA LEU A 112 0.45 -17.06 0.10
C LEU A 112 1.00 -17.11 1.52
N ARG A 113 0.47 -17.97 2.38
CA ARG A 113 0.99 -18.16 3.74
C ARG A 113 2.45 -18.62 3.75
N ALA A 114 2.80 -19.54 2.86
CA ALA A 114 4.19 -20.00 2.70
C ALA A 114 5.10 -18.87 2.19
N ALA A 115 4.64 -18.12 1.18
CA ALA A 115 5.38 -16.97 0.64
C ALA A 115 5.62 -15.89 1.69
N MET A 116 4.62 -15.56 2.49
CA MET A 116 4.71 -14.54 3.56
C MET A 116 5.76 -14.86 4.64
N ALA A 117 6.09 -16.10 4.85
CA ALA A 117 7.15 -16.53 5.76
C ALA A 117 8.56 -16.40 5.15
N GLY A 118 8.66 -16.10 3.87
CA GLY A 118 9.88 -16.09 3.08
C GLY A 118 10.39 -14.69 2.73
N THR A 119 11.23 -14.68 1.69
CA THR A 119 11.87 -13.48 1.15
C THR A 119 11.59 -13.35 -0.34
N TRP A 120 11.70 -12.13 -0.89
CA TRP A 120 11.57 -11.89 -2.32
C TRP A 120 12.61 -12.66 -3.13
N ALA A 121 13.86 -12.69 -2.65
CA ALA A 121 14.92 -13.45 -3.31
C ALA A 121 14.62 -14.95 -3.38
N ALA A 122 13.96 -15.53 -2.38
CA ALA A 122 13.57 -16.94 -2.38
C ALA A 122 12.44 -17.24 -3.36
N LEU A 123 11.52 -16.28 -3.60
CA LEU A 123 10.45 -16.44 -4.59
C LEU A 123 10.97 -16.25 -6.04
N GLY A 124 11.96 -15.38 -6.24
CA GLY A 124 12.49 -15.06 -7.56
C GLY A 124 11.52 -14.31 -8.46
N SER A 125 11.86 -14.18 -9.75
CA SER A 125 10.96 -13.65 -10.76
C SER A 125 9.79 -14.63 -11.01
N PRO A 126 8.53 -14.14 -11.22
CA PRO A 126 8.15 -12.73 -11.46
C PRO A 126 7.87 -11.90 -10.19
N TYR A 127 8.05 -12.44 -8.99
CA TYR A 127 7.67 -11.76 -7.74
C TYR A 127 8.60 -10.61 -7.38
N THR A 128 9.90 -10.75 -7.65
CA THR A 128 10.85 -9.64 -7.52
C THR A 128 10.52 -8.50 -8.47
N ASP A 129 10.05 -8.80 -9.68
CA ASP A 129 9.63 -7.80 -10.65
C ASP A 129 8.40 -7.05 -10.15
N PHE A 130 7.41 -7.77 -9.60
CA PHE A 130 6.24 -7.17 -8.94
C PHE A 130 6.65 -6.20 -7.82
N ARG A 131 7.53 -6.65 -6.89
CA ARG A 131 8.06 -5.79 -5.81
C ARG A 131 8.66 -4.51 -6.38
N ASP A 132 9.55 -4.66 -7.36
CA ASP A 132 10.32 -3.54 -7.91
C ASP A 132 9.41 -2.55 -8.67
N ASP A 133 8.35 -3.04 -9.33
CA ASP A 133 7.36 -2.22 -10.01
C ASP A 133 6.53 -1.39 -9.03
N VAL A 134 6.03 -1.99 -7.94
CA VAL A 134 5.30 -1.27 -6.88
C VAL A 134 6.19 -0.20 -6.26
N VAL A 135 7.42 -0.56 -5.86
CA VAL A 135 8.38 0.36 -5.24
C VAL A 135 8.69 1.52 -6.16
N ARG A 136 8.98 1.24 -7.43
CA ARG A 136 9.28 2.25 -8.44
C ARG A 136 8.12 3.20 -8.65
N TYR A 137 6.88 2.69 -8.75
CA TYR A 137 5.69 3.51 -8.90
C TYR A 137 5.53 4.51 -7.74
N VAL A 138 5.67 4.05 -6.50
CA VAL A 138 5.59 4.90 -5.31
C VAL A 138 6.72 5.92 -5.28
N ALA A 139 7.95 5.49 -5.54
CA ALA A 139 9.15 6.35 -5.49
C ALA A 139 9.18 7.44 -6.57
N GLN A 140 8.42 7.28 -7.65
CA GLN A 140 8.32 8.25 -8.74
C GLN A 140 7.16 9.25 -8.58
N SER A 141 6.41 9.19 -7.47
CA SER A 141 5.33 10.14 -7.21
C SER A 141 5.89 11.55 -7.01
N THR A 142 5.42 12.50 -7.82
CA THR A 142 5.88 13.90 -7.82
C THR A 142 4.92 14.86 -7.13
N VAL A 143 3.78 14.35 -6.64
CA VAL A 143 2.73 15.08 -5.92
C VAL A 143 2.23 14.26 -4.75
N ASP A 144 1.67 14.92 -3.75
CA ASP A 144 1.04 14.24 -2.63
C ASP A 144 -0.09 13.34 -3.12
N THR A 145 -0.04 12.05 -2.74
CA THR A 145 -0.89 11.01 -3.30
C THR A 145 -1.39 10.08 -2.21
N VAL A 146 -2.66 9.67 -2.28
CA VAL A 146 -3.22 8.56 -1.51
C VAL A 146 -3.38 7.36 -2.44
N ILE A 147 -2.75 6.24 -2.10
CA ILE A 147 -2.76 4.99 -2.87
C ILE A 147 -3.49 3.92 -2.06
N PHE A 148 -4.63 3.47 -2.56
CA PHE A 148 -5.38 2.36 -1.98
C PHE A 148 -4.90 1.04 -2.57
N SER A 149 -4.27 0.23 -1.73
CA SER A 149 -3.51 -0.96 -2.13
C SER A 149 -3.70 -2.11 -1.14
N HIS A 150 -2.73 -3.00 -1.06
CA HIS A 150 -2.83 -4.29 -0.43
C HIS A 150 -1.69 -4.54 0.56
N PHE A 151 -1.84 -5.62 1.32
CA PHE A 151 -0.95 -5.98 2.41
C PHE A 151 0.49 -6.22 1.94
N ILE A 152 0.71 -7.08 0.93
CA ILE A 152 2.06 -7.40 0.44
C ILE A 152 2.66 -6.23 -0.34
N ALA A 153 1.85 -5.55 -1.15
CA ALA A 153 2.32 -4.38 -1.90
C ALA A 153 2.86 -3.27 -0.98
N ILE A 154 2.18 -2.98 0.15
CA ILE A 154 2.66 -1.99 1.12
C ILE A 154 3.92 -2.48 1.83
N ASN A 155 3.97 -3.77 2.22
CA ASN A 155 5.17 -4.36 2.82
C ASN A 155 6.38 -4.35 1.89
N ALA A 156 6.18 -4.50 0.57
CA ALA A 156 7.25 -4.37 -0.42
C ALA A 156 7.91 -2.97 -0.37
N VAL A 157 7.08 -1.90 -0.26
CA VAL A 157 7.58 -0.54 -0.15
C VAL A 157 8.28 -0.29 1.19
N ILE A 158 7.72 -0.81 2.30
CA ILE A 158 8.37 -0.76 3.62
C ILE A 158 9.75 -1.44 3.57
N GLY A 159 9.82 -2.64 3.00
CA GLY A 159 11.05 -3.41 2.86
C GLY A 159 12.12 -2.68 2.08
N SER A 160 11.75 -2.05 0.97
CA SER A 160 12.66 -1.22 0.18
C SER A 160 13.25 -0.07 0.99
N CYS A 161 12.43 0.62 1.80
CA CYS A 161 12.92 1.70 2.67
C CYS A 161 13.90 1.23 3.75
N LEU A 162 13.77 -0.02 4.21
CA LEU A 162 14.54 -0.59 5.31
C LEU A 162 15.73 -1.45 4.85
N GLY A 163 15.81 -1.77 3.55
CA GLY A 163 16.75 -2.76 3.04
C GLY A 163 16.45 -4.17 3.53
N ASP A 164 15.19 -4.51 3.77
CA ASP A 164 14.72 -5.80 4.29
C ASP A 164 14.00 -6.59 3.20
N ASP A 165 14.51 -7.77 2.87
CA ASP A 165 14.03 -8.62 1.77
C ASP A 165 12.86 -9.54 2.16
N ARG A 166 12.36 -9.49 3.38
CA ARG A 166 11.17 -10.26 3.79
C ARG A 166 9.92 -9.76 3.08
N LEU A 167 9.00 -10.69 2.74
CA LEU A 167 7.71 -10.30 2.17
C LEU A 167 6.84 -9.56 3.18
N VAL A 168 6.88 -9.96 4.44
CA VAL A 168 6.12 -9.35 5.53
C VAL A 168 7.07 -8.78 6.58
N ILE A 169 6.97 -7.50 6.80
CA ILE A 169 7.72 -6.75 7.80
C ILE A 169 6.78 -6.26 8.90
N ASP A 170 5.66 -5.67 8.50
CA ASP A 170 4.63 -5.17 9.38
C ASP A 170 3.29 -5.92 9.19
N SER A 171 2.65 -6.30 10.29
CA SER A 171 1.30 -6.87 10.32
C SER A 171 0.24 -5.78 10.19
N LEU A 172 0.18 -5.14 9.03
CA LEU A 172 -0.69 -4.00 8.77
C LEU A 172 -2.16 -4.36 8.93
N ASP A 173 -2.91 -3.58 9.71
CA ASP A 173 -4.36 -3.76 9.85
C ASP A 173 -5.13 -3.32 8.60
N ASN A 174 -6.37 -3.78 8.44
CA ASN A 174 -7.26 -3.30 7.39
C ASN A 174 -7.52 -1.79 7.52
N ALA A 175 -7.56 -1.10 6.42
CA ALA A 175 -7.69 0.36 6.33
C ALA A 175 -6.59 1.15 7.08
N SER A 176 -5.47 0.50 7.48
CA SER A 176 -4.31 1.20 8.02
C SER A 176 -3.64 2.08 6.96
N VAL A 177 -2.98 3.14 7.41
CA VAL A 177 -2.28 4.12 6.56
C VAL A 177 -0.80 4.10 6.88
N THR A 178 0.03 3.79 5.90
CA THR A 178 1.50 3.89 5.98
C THR A 178 1.93 5.09 5.16
N VAL A 179 2.79 5.94 5.72
CA VAL A 179 3.21 7.20 5.08
C VAL A 179 4.66 7.12 4.64
N PHE A 180 4.90 7.46 3.39
CA PHE A 180 6.23 7.59 2.79
C PHE A 180 6.48 9.02 2.32
N GLU A 181 7.74 9.37 2.21
CA GLU A 181 8.19 10.56 1.45
C GLU A 181 9.04 10.09 0.27
N THR A 182 8.88 10.78 -0.86
CA THR A 182 9.66 10.55 -2.08
C THR A 182 10.15 11.87 -2.65
N ASP A 183 11.32 11.82 -3.29
CA ASP A 183 11.87 12.93 -4.06
C ASP A 183 11.41 12.91 -5.55
N GLY A 184 10.58 11.94 -5.93
CA GLY A 184 10.11 11.74 -7.31
C GLY A 184 11.17 11.23 -8.27
N ALA A 185 12.40 11.04 -7.82
CA ALA A 185 13.56 10.58 -8.62
C ALA A 185 14.03 9.17 -8.24
N GLY A 186 13.33 8.51 -7.30
CA GLY A 186 13.64 7.16 -6.82
C GLY A 186 14.05 7.11 -5.34
N GLY A 187 14.29 8.25 -4.71
CA GLY A 187 14.49 8.34 -3.27
C GLY A 187 13.18 8.09 -2.52
N LEU A 188 13.20 7.20 -1.54
CA LEU A 188 12.02 6.80 -0.77
C LEU A 188 12.37 6.64 0.71
N ARG A 189 11.51 7.15 1.58
CA ARG A 189 11.68 7.09 3.02
C ARG A 189 10.37 6.76 3.73
N LEU A 190 10.40 5.80 4.66
CA LEU A 190 9.29 5.49 5.55
C LEU A 190 9.19 6.56 6.65
N ILE A 191 8.03 7.21 6.77
CA ILE A 191 7.75 8.28 7.73
C ILE A 191 6.90 7.77 8.89
N GLU A 192 5.79 7.07 8.57
CA GLU A 192 4.87 6.56 9.56
C GLU A 192 4.44 5.14 9.18
N ARG A 193 4.44 4.24 10.16
CA ARG A 193 3.95 2.88 9.98
C ARG A 193 2.45 2.82 10.20
N GLY A 194 1.76 2.04 9.40
CA GLY A 194 0.34 1.75 9.59
C GLY A 194 0.08 1.03 10.93
N ASN A 195 -1.14 1.16 11.45
CA ASN A 195 -1.56 0.38 12.59
C ASN A 195 -1.40 -1.10 12.31
N GLN A 196 -0.95 -1.85 13.32
CA GLN A 196 -0.75 -3.28 13.21
C GLN A 196 -1.84 -4.02 13.98
N ALA A 197 -2.28 -5.15 13.45
CA ALA A 197 -3.16 -6.09 14.12
C ALA A 197 -2.83 -7.51 13.65
N ASP A 198 -3.18 -8.50 14.46
CA ASP A 198 -3.17 -9.91 14.05
C ASP A 198 -4.30 -10.17 13.04
N THR A 199 -4.20 -9.52 11.88
CA THR A 199 -5.20 -9.66 10.84
C THR A 199 -4.94 -10.96 10.09
N LEU A 200 -5.78 -11.95 10.33
CA LEU A 200 -5.78 -13.18 9.54
C LEU A 200 -6.01 -12.81 8.06
N ILE A 201 -5.07 -13.19 7.19
CA ILE A 201 -5.32 -13.25 5.76
C ILE A 201 -6.32 -14.40 5.57
N ARG A 202 -7.53 -14.04 5.24
CA ARG A 202 -8.62 -14.97 4.95
C ARG A 202 -8.62 -15.34 3.49
#